data_10c21791fd955c29b67dfde9e20158bd
#
_entry.id   10c21791fd955c29b67dfde9e20158bd
#
_cell.length_a   1.000
_cell.length_b   1.000
_cell.length_c   1.000
_cell.angle_alpha   90.00
_cell.angle_beta   90.00
_cell.angle_gamma   90.00
#
_symmetry.space_group_name_H-M   'P 1'
#
loop_
_entity.id
_entity.type
_entity.pdbx_description
1 polymer ?
#
loop_
_entity_poly.entity_id
_entity_poly.type
_entity_poly.pdbx_seq_one_letter_code
_entity_poly.pdbx_strand_id
1 'polypeptide(L)'
;RPDRVVVSPGPCTPDDAGISVEAMRRLPEAGIPTLGVCLGHQALGQAFGGRVVRHEPVHGKTALIAHDGRGLYAGLPDELSVGRYHSLIVAEAELPACLEVTSRTVDPDGGVLMGMRHRLLPVEGVQFHPESVLTDDGKAMLANFLRMA
;
A
#
# COMPACT_ATOMS: atom_id res chain seq x y z
N ARG A 1 -15.87 6.99 -16.71
CA ARG A 1 -15.14 5.89 -16.06
C ARG A 1 -13.63 6.18 -16.09
N PRO A 2 -12.95 6.21 -14.96
CA PRO A 2 -11.50 6.39 -14.94
C PRO A 2 -10.77 5.15 -15.42
N ASP A 3 -9.58 5.35 -15.96
CA ASP A 3 -8.73 4.25 -16.41
C ASP A 3 -7.93 3.66 -15.24
N ARG A 4 -7.58 4.50 -14.28
CA ARG A 4 -6.85 4.10 -13.06
C ARG A 4 -7.23 5.04 -11.93
N VAL A 5 -7.15 4.56 -10.70
CA VAL A 5 -7.49 5.37 -9.51
C VAL A 5 -6.42 5.19 -8.45
N VAL A 6 -6.02 6.30 -7.86
CA VAL A 6 -5.16 6.31 -6.66
C VAL A 6 -5.99 6.83 -5.50
N VAL A 7 -6.04 6.06 -4.43
CA VAL A 7 -6.68 6.50 -3.18
C VAL A 7 -5.57 6.94 -2.25
N SER A 8 -5.48 8.26 -2.07
CA SER A 8 -4.39 8.88 -1.31
C SER A 8 -4.76 9.10 0.17
N PRO A 9 -3.77 9.43 1.00
CA PRO A 9 -3.97 9.50 2.44
C PRO A 9 -4.83 10.67 2.90
N GLY A 10 -5.45 10.45 4.08
CA GLY A 10 -6.10 11.47 4.87
C GLY A 10 -5.69 11.32 6.33
N PRO A 11 -6.10 12.24 7.21
CA PRO A 11 -5.63 12.26 8.60
C PRO A 11 -6.34 11.25 9.52
N CYS A 12 -7.40 10.59 9.06
CA CYS A 12 -8.25 9.71 9.87
C CYS A 12 -8.00 8.24 9.56
N THR A 13 -8.68 7.35 10.31
CA THR A 13 -8.68 5.93 10.01
C THR A 13 -9.51 5.65 8.75
N PRO A 14 -9.32 4.50 8.08
CA PRO A 14 -10.15 4.13 6.93
C PRO A 14 -11.65 4.10 7.23
N ASP A 15 -12.05 3.74 8.45
CA ASP A 15 -13.46 3.74 8.87
C ASP A 15 -14.07 5.14 8.79
N ASP A 16 -13.28 6.17 9.12
CA ASP A 16 -13.72 7.56 9.04
C ASP A 16 -13.79 8.07 7.60
N ALA A 17 -13.09 7.40 6.71
CA ALA A 17 -13.04 7.73 5.29
C ALA A 17 -13.96 6.83 4.46
N GLY A 18 -15.10 6.45 4.97
CA GLY A 18 -16.05 5.45 4.45
C GLY A 18 -16.01 5.13 2.96
N ILE A 19 -15.96 6.16 2.11
CA ILE A 19 -15.90 5.97 0.65
C ILE A 19 -14.60 5.30 0.19
N SER A 20 -13.50 5.48 0.93
CA SER A 20 -12.21 4.89 0.55
C SER A 20 -12.24 3.36 0.65
N VAL A 21 -12.84 2.83 1.71
CA VAL A 21 -12.98 1.37 1.89
C VAL A 21 -13.83 0.79 0.77
N GLU A 22 -14.96 1.42 0.47
CA GLU A 22 -15.84 0.99 -0.61
C GLU A 22 -15.16 1.07 -1.98
N ALA A 23 -14.43 2.15 -2.24
CA ALA A 23 -13.69 2.33 -3.49
C ALA A 23 -12.62 1.26 -3.69
N MET A 24 -11.86 0.93 -2.64
CA MET A 24 -10.81 -0.08 -2.70
C MET A 24 -11.35 -1.48 -2.99
N ARG A 25 -12.62 -1.70 -2.78
CA ARG A 25 -13.29 -2.94 -3.11
C ARG A 25 -13.95 -2.89 -4.48
N ARG A 26 -14.78 -1.88 -4.73
CA ARG A 26 -15.61 -1.81 -5.93
C ARG A 26 -14.85 -1.50 -7.21
N LEU A 27 -13.86 -0.62 -7.14
CA LEU A 27 -13.10 -0.25 -8.35
C LEU A 27 -12.32 -1.43 -8.91
N PRO A 28 -11.55 -2.19 -8.10
CA PRO A 28 -10.88 -3.39 -8.61
C PRO A 28 -11.85 -4.44 -9.12
N GLU A 29 -12.98 -4.64 -8.44
CA GLU A 29 -14.00 -5.59 -8.89
C GLU A 29 -14.57 -5.20 -10.25
N ALA A 30 -14.59 -3.91 -10.57
CA ALA A 30 -15.00 -3.41 -11.88
C ALA A 30 -13.88 -3.48 -12.93
N GLY A 31 -12.71 -4.01 -12.57
CA GLY A 31 -11.56 -4.13 -13.47
C GLY A 31 -10.73 -2.87 -13.60
N ILE A 32 -10.90 -1.91 -12.71
CA ILE A 32 -10.15 -0.64 -12.74
C ILE A 32 -8.90 -0.78 -11.87
N PRO A 33 -7.68 -0.67 -12.46
CA PRO A 33 -6.45 -0.69 -11.67
C PRO A 33 -6.47 0.38 -10.58
N THR A 34 -6.22 -0.01 -9.34
CA THR A 34 -6.37 0.84 -8.17
C THR A 34 -5.13 0.73 -7.29
N LEU A 35 -4.61 1.87 -6.85
CA LEU A 35 -3.48 1.95 -5.92
C LEU A 35 -3.94 2.65 -4.64
N GLY A 36 -3.72 2.01 -3.50
CA GLY A 36 -3.93 2.62 -2.19
C GLY A 36 -2.60 3.07 -1.59
N VAL A 37 -2.53 4.33 -1.17
CA VAL A 37 -1.34 4.92 -0.55
C VAL A 37 -1.68 5.27 0.89
N CYS A 38 -0.91 4.77 1.84
CA CYS A 38 -1.05 5.02 3.28
C CYS A 38 -2.47 4.70 3.76
N LEU A 39 -3.35 5.68 3.93
CA LEU A 39 -4.74 5.46 4.30
C LEU A 39 -5.47 4.56 3.28
N GLY A 40 -5.21 4.75 2.00
CA GLY A 40 -5.79 3.90 0.95
C GLY A 40 -5.33 2.45 1.03
N HIS A 41 -4.07 2.22 1.41
CA HIS A 41 -3.54 0.88 1.68
C HIS A 41 -4.28 0.24 2.86
N GLN A 42 -4.49 0.99 3.93
CA GLN A 42 -5.25 0.52 5.10
C GLN A 42 -6.69 0.21 4.71
N ALA A 43 -7.30 1.06 3.89
CA ALA A 43 -8.66 0.84 3.36
C ALA A 43 -8.72 -0.43 2.51
N LEU A 44 -7.69 -0.74 1.72
CA LEU A 44 -7.60 -1.99 0.98
C LEU A 44 -7.64 -3.19 1.92
N GLY A 45 -6.85 -3.15 3.00
CA GLY A 45 -6.86 -4.22 3.99
C GLY A 45 -8.26 -4.45 4.55
N GLN A 46 -8.92 -3.38 4.98
CA GLN A 46 -10.27 -3.47 5.55
C GLN A 46 -11.33 -3.89 4.54
N ALA A 47 -11.21 -3.44 3.29
CA ALA A 47 -12.18 -3.75 2.24
C ALA A 47 -12.34 -5.25 2.01
N PHE A 48 -11.28 -6.02 2.22
CA PHE A 48 -11.28 -7.47 1.99
C PHE A 48 -11.23 -8.28 3.29
N GLY A 49 -11.48 -7.64 4.45
CA GLY A 49 -11.64 -8.34 5.71
C GLY A 49 -10.41 -8.35 6.61
N GLY A 50 -9.38 -7.61 6.26
CA GLY A 50 -8.19 -7.45 7.11
C GLY A 50 -8.43 -6.48 8.25
N ARG A 51 -7.45 -6.34 9.11
CA ARG A 51 -7.53 -5.49 10.30
C ARG A 51 -6.42 -4.45 10.32
N VAL A 52 -6.79 -3.21 10.67
CA VAL A 52 -5.86 -2.11 10.88
C VAL A 52 -5.65 -1.95 12.38
N VAL A 53 -4.39 -1.89 12.81
CA VAL A 53 -4.03 -1.80 14.23
C VAL A 53 -3.06 -0.66 14.46
N ARG A 54 -2.93 -0.24 15.71
CA ARG A 54 -1.99 0.81 16.10
C ARG A 54 -0.55 0.30 16.04
N HIS A 55 0.31 1.19 15.60
CA HIS A 55 1.75 1.04 15.60
C HIS A 55 2.35 2.33 16.19
N GLU A 56 3.60 2.30 16.60
CA GLU A 56 4.27 3.54 17.04
C GLU A 56 4.22 4.58 15.92
N PRO A 57 3.87 5.85 16.24
CA PRO A 57 3.81 6.90 15.22
C PRO A 57 5.14 7.07 14.49
N VAL A 58 5.06 7.16 13.16
CA VAL A 58 6.23 7.39 12.30
C VAL A 58 5.95 8.62 11.44
N HIS A 59 6.76 9.65 11.61
CA HIS A 59 6.60 10.91 10.89
C HIS A 59 7.92 11.34 10.25
N GLY A 60 7.96 11.42 8.92
CA GLY A 60 9.10 11.93 8.19
C GLY A 60 10.38 11.10 8.37
N LYS A 61 10.25 9.82 8.69
CA LYS A 61 11.37 8.90 8.81
C LYS A 61 11.45 8.00 7.59
N THR A 62 12.64 7.51 7.31
CA THR A 62 12.82 6.51 6.27
C THR A 62 12.91 5.11 6.89
N ALA A 63 12.51 4.12 6.11
CA ALA A 63 12.72 2.72 6.44
C ALA A 63 13.17 2.00 5.19
N LEU A 64 14.00 1.00 5.36
CA LEU A 64 14.40 0.14 4.27
C LEU A 64 13.38 -0.98 4.14
N ILE A 65 12.93 -1.24 2.91
CA ILE A 65 11.98 -2.33 2.63
C ILE A 65 12.58 -3.32 1.65
N ALA A 66 12.18 -4.58 1.79
CA ALA A 66 12.39 -5.62 0.78
C ALA A 66 11.04 -5.91 0.12
N HIS A 67 11.05 -6.22 -1.17
CA HIS A 67 9.83 -6.41 -1.95
C HIS A 67 9.94 -7.62 -2.89
N ASP A 68 8.82 -7.97 -3.52
CA ASP A 68 8.74 -9.15 -4.39
C ASP A 68 9.18 -8.92 -5.85
N GLY A 69 9.53 -7.70 -6.22
CA GLY A 69 9.97 -7.35 -7.58
C GLY A 69 8.87 -7.38 -8.63
N ARG A 70 7.61 -7.40 -8.23
CA ARG A 70 6.45 -7.48 -9.11
C ARG A 70 5.55 -6.26 -8.96
N GLY A 71 4.66 -6.04 -9.93
CA GLY A 71 3.72 -4.92 -9.89
C GLY A 71 4.44 -3.58 -9.78
N LEU A 72 4.17 -2.84 -8.71
CA LEU A 72 4.81 -1.54 -8.47
C LEU A 72 6.34 -1.62 -8.41
N TYR A 73 6.89 -2.75 -8.00
CA TYR A 73 8.32 -2.91 -7.76
C TYR A 73 9.07 -3.49 -8.96
N ALA A 74 8.40 -3.71 -10.08
CA ALA A 74 9.01 -4.33 -11.26
C ALA A 74 10.21 -3.50 -11.75
N GLY A 75 11.36 -4.15 -11.88
CA GLY A 75 12.59 -3.52 -12.36
C GLY A 75 13.30 -2.63 -11.34
N LEU A 76 12.87 -2.60 -10.09
CA LEU A 76 13.49 -1.78 -9.05
C LEU A 76 14.52 -2.59 -8.26
N PRO A 77 15.48 -1.90 -7.57
CA PRO A 77 16.42 -2.58 -6.68
C PRO A 77 15.71 -3.42 -5.63
N ASP A 78 16.34 -4.50 -5.16
CA ASP A 78 15.76 -5.44 -4.21
C ASP A 78 15.36 -4.79 -2.88
N GLU A 79 16.09 -3.77 -2.47
CA GLU A 79 15.78 -2.99 -1.27
C GLU A 79 15.66 -1.52 -1.61
N LEU A 80 14.68 -0.87 -1.00
CA LEU A 80 14.38 0.55 -1.22
C LEU A 80 14.23 1.27 0.10
N SER A 81 14.74 2.51 0.18
CA SER A 81 14.44 3.40 1.28
C SER A 81 13.14 4.13 0.97
N VAL A 82 12.19 4.10 1.89
CA VAL A 82 10.86 4.69 1.70
C VAL A 82 10.51 5.64 2.84
N GLY A 83 9.73 6.67 2.53
CA GLY A 83 9.26 7.64 3.52
C GLY A 83 8.01 7.13 4.24
N ARG A 84 8.02 7.23 5.57
CA ARG A 84 6.94 6.75 6.45
C ARG A 84 6.32 7.90 7.21
N TYR A 85 4.97 7.93 7.24
CA TYR A 85 4.18 8.97 7.92
C TYR A 85 2.89 8.34 8.46
N HIS A 86 3.00 7.35 9.38
CA HIS A 86 1.81 6.62 9.81
C HIS A 86 1.89 6.18 11.28
N SER A 87 0.72 6.01 11.88
CA SER A 87 0.56 5.44 13.22
C SER A 87 -0.31 4.18 13.23
N LEU A 88 -0.77 3.76 12.06
CA LEU A 88 -1.58 2.55 11.88
C LEU A 88 -0.94 1.68 10.82
N ILE A 89 -1.11 0.38 10.96
CA ILE A 89 -0.65 -0.61 9.99
C ILE A 89 -1.72 -1.68 9.78
N VAL A 90 -1.62 -2.39 8.66
CA VAL A 90 -2.43 -3.59 8.43
C VAL A 90 -1.76 -4.75 9.17
N ALA A 91 -2.55 -5.46 9.98
CA ALA A 91 -2.03 -6.59 10.75
C ALA A 91 -1.82 -7.80 9.84
N GLU A 92 -0.55 -8.19 9.65
CA GLU A 92 -0.20 -9.31 8.78
C GLU A 92 -0.80 -10.62 9.27
N ALA A 93 -0.84 -10.84 10.59
CA ALA A 93 -1.38 -12.06 11.19
C ALA A 93 -2.86 -12.30 10.86
N GLU A 94 -3.59 -11.23 10.53
CA GLU A 94 -5.02 -11.28 10.24
C GLU A 94 -5.31 -10.96 8.76
N LEU A 95 -4.29 -11.04 7.91
CA LEU A 95 -4.45 -10.74 6.49
C LEU A 95 -5.30 -11.83 5.82
N PRO A 96 -6.38 -11.46 5.09
CA PRO A 96 -7.19 -12.45 4.41
C PRO A 96 -6.41 -13.14 3.29
N ALA A 97 -6.80 -14.37 2.97
CA ALA A 97 -6.10 -15.20 1.98
C ALA A 97 -6.07 -14.59 0.57
N CYS A 98 -7.02 -13.70 0.24
CA CYS A 98 -7.05 -13.06 -1.08
C CYS A 98 -6.00 -11.96 -1.25
N LEU A 99 -5.37 -11.52 -0.16
CA LEU A 99 -4.32 -10.51 -0.19
C LEU A 99 -2.97 -11.17 0.08
N GLU A 100 -1.93 -10.74 -0.63
CA GLU A 100 -0.57 -11.20 -0.39
C GLU A 100 0.32 -10.03 -0.04
N VAL A 101 1.30 -10.26 0.83
CA VAL A 101 2.29 -9.24 1.21
C VAL A 101 3.27 -9.08 0.07
N THR A 102 3.52 -7.83 -0.33
CA THR A 102 4.45 -7.50 -1.42
C THR A 102 5.74 -6.89 -0.93
N SER A 103 5.71 -6.26 0.24
CA SER A 103 6.91 -5.65 0.83
C SER A 103 6.81 -5.58 2.35
N ARG A 104 7.97 -5.63 3.00
CA ARG A 104 8.12 -5.51 4.46
C ARG A 104 9.35 -4.68 4.77
N THR A 105 9.33 -4.02 5.93
CA THR A 105 10.56 -3.40 6.45
C THR A 105 11.60 -4.48 6.74
N VAL A 106 12.87 -4.11 6.57
CA VAL A 106 13.99 -4.96 6.99
C VAL A 106 14.56 -4.43 8.32
N ASP A 107 15.46 -5.18 8.93
CA ASP A 107 16.10 -4.76 10.17
C ASP A 107 16.63 -3.32 10.07
N PRO A 108 16.52 -2.52 11.14
CA PRO A 108 16.08 -2.88 12.50
C PRO A 108 14.57 -2.82 12.73
N ASP A 109 13.79 -2.48 11.74
CA ASP A 109 12.34 -2.23 11.90
C ASP A 109 11.47 -3.49 11.96
N GLY A 110 12.03 -4.66 11.82
CA GLY A 110 11.41 -5.91 12.23
C GLY A 110 10.34 -6.54 11.34
N GLY A 111 10.32 -6.24 10.05
CA GLY A 111 9.42 -6.95 9.13
C GLY A 111 7.97 -6.48 9.17
N VAL A 112 7.75 -5.19 9.35
CA VAL A 112 6.40 -4.59 9.29
C VAL A 112 5.88 -4.62 7.86
N LEU A 113 4.63 -5.05 7.68
CA LEU A 113 3.96 -5.08 6.38
C LEU A 113 3.89 -3.67 5.81
N MET A 114 4.46 -3.47 4.62
CA MET A 114 4.53 -2.17 3.96
C MET A 114 3.86 -2.15 2.59
N GLY A 115 3.53 -3.29 2.05
CA GLY A 115 2.81 -3.39 0.79
C GLY A 115 2.02 -4.69 0.69
N MET A 116 0.93 -4.66 -0.05
CA MET A 116 0.11 -5.84 -0.31
C MET A 116 -0.62 -5.70 -1.63
N ARG A 117 -1.10 -6.82 -2.14
CA ARG A 117 -1.80 -6.88 -3.43
C ARG A 117 -2.87 -7.95 -3.35
N HIS A 118 -3.98 -7.74 -4.05
CA HIS A 118 -4.97 -8.79 -4.24
C HIS A 118 -4.44 -9.81 -5.25
N ARG A 119 -4.67 -11.08 -5.00
CA ARG A 119 -4.13 -12.15 -5.84
C ARG A 119 -4.75 -12.19 -7.23
N LEU A 120 -5.99 -11.71 -7.37
CA LEU A 120 -6.77 -11.79 -8.62
C LEU A 120 -7.18 -10.43 -9.17
N LEU A 121 -7.50 -9.48 -8.32
CA LEU A 121 -8.00 -8.16 -8.73
C LEU A 121 -6.86 -7.17 -8.93
N PRO A 122 -7.01 -6.18 -9.84
CA PRO A 122 -5.96 -5.21 -10.14
C PRO A 122 -5.84 -4.12 -9.08
N VAL A 123 -5.49 -4.50 -7.86
CA VAL A 123 -5.34 -3.56 -6.75
C VAL A 123 -4.10 -3.87 -5.94
N GLU A 124 -3.38 -2.82 -5.59
CA GLU A 124 -2.16 -2.90 -4.80
C GLU A 124 -2.14 -1.75 -3.80
N GLY A 125 -1.53 -1.95 -2.64
CA GLY A 125 -1.42 -0.94 -1.62
C GLY A 125 0.00 -0.83 -1.08
N VAL A 126 0.39 0.40 -0.71
CA VAL A 126 1.66 0.67 -0.05
C VAL A 126 1.41 1.56 1.17
N GLN A 127 2.03 1.21 2.30
CA GLN A 127 1.91 1.97 3.54
C GLN A 127 2.75 3.25 3.49
N PHE A 128 3.82 3.24 2.74
CA PHE A 128 4.70 4.40 2.57
C PHE A 128 4.16 5.36 1.50
N HIS A 129 4.83 6.50 1.36
CA HIS A 129 4.46 7.55 0.40
C HIS A 129 5.40 7.52 -0.82
N PRO A 130 4.99 6.96 -1.97
CA PRO A 130 5.84 6.97 -3.18
C PRO A 130 6.15 8.38 -3.68
N GLU A 131 5.22 9.32 -3.42
CA GLU A 131 5.39 10.71 -3.86
C GLU A 131 6.40 11.49 -3.01
N SER A 132 6.76 11.00 -1.83
CA SER A 132 7.67 11.68 -0.90
C SER A 132 9.09 11.73 -1.45
N VAL A 133 9.78 12.85 -1.20
CA VAL A 133 11.22 12.98 -1.50
C VAL A 133 12.08 11.99 -0.70
N LEU A 134 11.52 11.44 0.39
CA LEU A 134 12.21 10.43 1.20
C LEU A 134 12.13 9.02 0.63
N THR A 135 11.33 8.81 -0.42
CA THR A 135 11.15 7.49 -1.04
C THR A 135 12.00 7.38 -2.30
N ASP A 136 12.90 6.37 -2.31
CA ASP A 136 13.68 6.06 -3.49
C ASP A 136 12.79 5.47 -4.59
N ASP A 137 13.04 5.87 -5.83
CA ASP A 137 12.34 5.32 -7.01
C ASP A 137 10.80 5.42 -6.96
N GLY A 138 10.27 6.38 -6.18
CA GLY A 138 8.83 6.58 -6.07
C GLY A 138 8.17 6.88 -7.42
N LYS A 139 8.84 7.66 -8.27
CA LYS A 139 8.33 7.96 -9.62
C LYS A 139 8.27 6.70 -10.48
N ALA A 140 9.24 5.81 -10.37
CA ALA A 140 9.26 4.55 -11.11
C ALA A 140 8.13 3.63 -10.64
N MET A 141 7.82 3.60 -9.35
CA MET A 141 6.67 2.86 -8.82
C MET A 141 5.36 3.37 -9.43
N LEU A 142 5.17 4.68 -9.44
CA LEU A 142 3.97 5.28 -10.02
C LEU A 142 3.88 5.02 -11.53
N ALA A 143 5.01 5.08 -12.24
CA ALA A 143 5.06 4.72 -13.65
C ALA A 143 4.67 3.25 -13.87
N ASN A 144 5.12 2.35 -13.02
CA ASN A 144 4.74 0.95 -13.07
C ASN A 144 3.23 0.79 -12.88
N PHE A 145 2.64 1.52 -11.94
CA PHE A 145 1.19 1.50 -11.73
C PHE A 145 0.45 1.97 -12.99
N LEU A 146 0.94 3.01 -13.64
CA LEU A 146 0.31 3.54 -14.86
C LEU A 146 0.35 2.55 -16.04
N ARG A 147 1.24 1.56 -15.98
CA ARG A 147 1.34 0.50 -17.01
C ARG A 147 0.49 -0.73 -16.69
N MET A 148 -0.13 -0.80 -15.52
CA MET A 148 -0.97 -1.93 -15.16
C MET A 148 -2.21 -1.98 -16.07
N ALA A 149 -2.51 -3.18 -16.52
CA ALA A 149 -3.65 -3.39 -17.41
C ALA A 149 -4.96 -3.58 -16.64
#